data_9082379a49008193c720907b65fc729b
#
_entry.id   9082379a49008193c720907b65fc729b
#
_cell.length_a   1.000
_cell.length_b   1.000
_cell.length_c   1.000
_cell.angle_alpha   90.00
_cell.angle_beta   90.00
_cell.angle_gamma   90.00
#
_symmetry.space_group_name_H-M   'P 1'
#
loop_
_entity.id
_entity.type
_entity.pdbx_description
1 polymer ?
#
loop_
_entity_poly.entity_id
_entity_poly.type
_entity_poly.pdbx_seq_one_letter_code
_entity_poly.pdbx_strand_id
1 'polypeptide(L)'
;AGVSSPLKLVRQYKKNIGRTLKVKTTSSEEIEAKLTMADDEKITLEWQAREPKKIGKGKETVDKKLEIPYENIKEAIVIISF
;
A
#
# COMPACT_ATOMS: atom_id res chain seq x y z
N ALA A 1 18.18 -12.45 6.82
CA ALA A 1 17.20 -12.71 6.49
C ALA A 1 16.01 -11.88 6.72
N GLY A 2 15.38 -11.43 7.51
CA GLY A 2 14.30 -10.46 7.54
C GLY A 2 13.18 -10.70 6.54
N VAL A 3 12.88 -11.93 6.27
CA VAL A 3 11.80 -12.25 5.36
C VAL A 3 10.47 -12.13 6.10
N SER A 4 9.62 -11.24 5.61
CA SER A 4 8.29 -11.09 6.17
C SER A 4 7.36 -12.14 5.55
N SER A 5 6.59 -12.79 6.38
CA SER A 5 5.57 -13.71 5.88
C SER A 5 4.43 -12.92 5.25
N PRO A 6 3.80 -13.45 4.19
CA PRO A 6 2.64 -12.80 3.62
C PRO A 6 1.52 -12.65 4.64
N LEU A 7 0.82 -11.53 4.58
CA LEU A 7 -0.31 -11.29 5.46
C LEU A 7 -1.53 -12.05 4.98
N LYS A 8 -2.17 -12.78 5.86
CA LYS A 8 -3.35 -13.58 5.53
C LYS A 8 -4.59 -13.18 6.31
N LEU A 9 -4.40 -12.64 7.50
CA LEU A 9 -5.51 -12.32 8.39
C LEU A 9 -5.73 -10.82 8.46
N VAL A 10 -6.99 -10.42 8.57
CA VAL A 10 -7.35 -9.00 8.69
C VAL A 10 -6.63 -8.34 9.86
N ARG A 11 -6.55 -9.04 10.99
CA ARG A 11 -5.86 -8.51 12.18
C ARG A 11 -4.40 -8.16 11.90
N GLN A 12 -3.76 -8.91 11.00
CA GLN A 12 -2.36 -8.64 10.64
C GLN A 12 -2.24 -7.31 9.90
N TYR A 13 -3.18 -7.02 9.03
CA TYR A 13 -3.21 -5.72 8.35
C TYR A 13 -3.43 -4.59 9.34
N LYS A 14 -4.36 -4.78 10.26
CA LYS A 14 -4.65 -3.75 11.27
C LYS A 14 -3.46 -3.47 12.18
N LYS A 15 -2.68 -4.49 12.51
CA LYS A 15 -1.46 -4.31 13.32
C LYS A 15 -0.37 -3.56 12.57
N ASN A 16 -0.41 -3.57 11.26
CA ASN A 16 0.64 -2.98 10.44
C ASN A 16 0.24 -1.62 9.87
N ILE A 17 -0.84 -1.03 10.37
CA ILE A 17 -1.22 0.32 9.98
C ILE A 17 -0.08 1.28 10.32
N GLY A 18 0.30 2.11 9.35
CA GLY A 18 1.43 3.00 9.47
C GLY A 18 2.73 2.45 8.89
N ARG A 19 2.72 1.20 8.45
CA ARG A 19 3.89 0.57 7.84
C ARG A 19 3.70 0.49 6.33
N THR A 20 4.82 0.41 5.63
CA THR A 20 4.79 0.25 4.18
C THR A 20 4.54 -1.21 3.83
N LEU A 21 3.59 -1.43 2.95
CA LEU A 21 3.26 -2.76 2.46
C LEU A 21 3.50 -2.84 0.97
N LYS A 22 3.94 -4.02 0.54
CA LYS A 22 3.99 -4.36 -0.87
C LYS A 22 2.85 -5.32 -1.13
N VAL A 23 1.87 -4.87 -1.88
CA VAL A 23 0.67 -5.65 -2.19
C VAL A 23 0.73 -6.11 -3.62
N LYS A 24 0.53 -7.41 -3.82
CA LYS A 24 0.41 -7.98 -5.14
C LYS A 24 -1.05 -8.33 -5.37
N THR A 25 -1.61 -7.77 -6.44
CA THR A 25 -3.02 -8.00 -6.77
C THR A 25 -3.20 -9.24 -7.62
N THR A 26 -4.43 -9.67 -7.76
CA THR A 26 -4.76 -10.82 -8.61
C THR A 26 -4.48 -10.53 -10.09
N SER A 27 -4.36 -9.26 -10.45
CA SER A 27 -4.01 -8.85 -11.81
C SER A 27 -2.51 -8.80 -12.05
N SER A 28 -1.73 -9.33 -11.14
CA SER A 28 -0.25 -9.34 -11.20
C SER A 28 0.37 -7.95 -11.09
N GLU A 29 -0.34 -7.00 -10.54
CA GLU A 29 0.19 -5.67 -10.25
C GLU A 29 0.79 -5.65 -8.86
N GLU A 30 1.90 -4.94 -8.71
CA GLU A 30 2.54 -4.74 -7.42
C GLU A 30 2.41 -3.28 -7.03
N ILE A 31 1.95 -3.06 -5.80
CA ILE A 31 1.78 -1.72 -5.27
C ILE A 31 2.54 -1.63 -3.95
N GLU A 32 3.45 -0.69 -3.88
CA GLU A 32 4.20 -0.42 -2.65
C GLU A 32 3.72 0.90 -2.08
N ALA A 33 3.09 0.85 -0.93
CA ALA A 33 2.51 2.04 -0.33
C ALA A 33 2.33 1.85 1.17
N LYS A 34 2.08 2.95 1.86
CA LYS A 34 1.87 2.93 3.29
C LYS A 34 0.43 2.53 3.60
N LEU A 35 0.27 1.58 4.50
CA LEU A 35 -1.05 1.18 4.95
C LEU A 35 -1.55 2.18 5.98
N THR A 36 -2.62 2.89 5.66
CA THR A 36 -3.19 3.89 6.55
C THR A 36 -4.45 3.42 7.23
N MET A 37 -5.20 2.54 6.58
CA MET A 37 -6.41 1.96 7.16
C MET A 37 -6.54 0.52 6.73
N ALA A 38 -7.20 -0.27 7.56
CA ALA A 38 -7.51 -1.65 7.24
C ALA A 38 -8.89 -1.97 7.81
N ASP A 39 -9.80 -2.33 6.93
CA ASP A 39 -11.15 -2.76 7.29
C ASP A 39 -11.26 -4.28 7.24
N ASP A 40 -12.43 -4.79 7.55
CA ASP A 40 -12.68 -6.23 7.49
C ASP A 40 -12.79 -6.74 6.04
N GLU A 41 -12.98 -5.85 5.08
CA GLU A 41 -13.19 -6.21 3.68
C GLU A 41 -12.11 -5.69 2.75
N LYS A 42 -11.46 -4.59 3.12
CA LYS A 42 -10.48 -3.93 2.26
C LYS A 42 -9.44 -3.20 3.08
N ILE A 43 -8.38 -2.80 2.39
CA ILE A 43 -7.34 -1.97 2.98
C ILE A 43 -7.20 -0.68 2.18
N THR A 44 -6.70 0.36 2.84
CA THR A 44 -6.42 1.63 2.19
C THR A 44 -4.93 1.87 2.20
N LEU A 45 -4.37 2.07 1.02
CA LEU A 45 -2.97 2.37 0.82
C LEU A 45 -2.82 3.81 0.38
N GLU A 46 -1.84 4.50 0.93
CA GLU A 46 -1.54 5.87 0.54
C GLU A 46 -0.06 6.00 0.22
N TRP A 47 0.23 6.76 -0.81
CA TRP A 47 1.60 7.05 -1.21
C TRP A 47 1.66 8.44 -1.79
N GLN A 48 2.87 8.95 -1.93
CA GLN A 48 3.10 10.24 -2.54
C GLN A 48 3.69 10.04 -3.94
N ALA A 49 3.11 10.73 -4.89
CA ALA A 49 3.59 10.70 -6.26
C ALA A 49 3.96 12.11 -6.69
N ARG A 50 4.95 12.21 -7.56
CA ARG A 50 5.32 13.48 -8.15
C ARG A 50 4.68 13.61 -9.51
N GLU A 51 3.95 14.68 -9.72
CA GLU A 51 3.31 14.97 -10.97
C GLU A 51 3.68 16.35 -11.46
N PRO A 52 3.73 16.57 -12.77
CA PRO A 52 4.00 17.91 -13.29
C PRO A 52 2.87 18.85 -12.91
N LYS A 53 3.23 20.08 -12.55
CA LYS A 53 2.24 21.09 -12.24
C LYS A 53 1.48 21.47 -13.51
N LYS A 54 0.18 21.67 -13.35
CA LYS A 54 -0.65 22.13 -14.48
C LYS A 54 -0.33 23.57 -14.86
N ILE A 55 0.09 24.35 -13.90
CA ILE A 55 0.43 25.76 -14.09
C ILE A 55 1.82 25.97 -13.53
N GLY A 56 2.71 26.52 -14.35
CA GLY A 56 4.07 26.81 -13.97
C GLY A 56 5.04 25.67 -14.27
N LYS A 57 6.27 25.86 -13.89
CA LYS A 57 7.34 24.89 -14.10
C LYS A 57 7.58 24.12 -12.79
N GLY A 58 7.99 22.86 -12.92
CA GLY A 58 8.36 22.04 -11.80
C GLY A 58 7.37 20.92 -11.55
N LYS A 59 7.58 20.23 -10.45
CA LYS A 59 6.76 19.10 -10.04
C LYS A 59 6.21 19.35 -8.65
N GLU A 60 5.02 18.85 -8.41
CA GLU A 60 4.42 18.90 -7.09
C GLU A 60 4.24 17.51 -6.55
N THR A 61 4.26 17.39 -5.22
CA THR A 61 3.99 16.13 -4.56
C THR A 61 2.50 16.04 -4.28
N VAL A 62 1.88 14.99 -4.76
CA VAL A 62 0.44 14.75 -4.53
C VAL A 62 0.26 13.45 -3.75
N ASP A 63 -0.71 13.44 -2.88
CA ASP A 63 -1.04 12.23 -2.13
C ASP A 63 -2.02 11.40 -2.95
N LYS A 64 -1.67 10.13 -3.13
CA LYS A 64 -2.51 9.17 -3.82
C LYS A 64 -3.05 8.17 -2.80
N LYS A 65 -4.26 7.73 -3.03
CA LYS A 65 -4.93 6.80 -2.15
C LYS A 65 -5.61 5.73 -2.98
N LEU A 66 -5.50 4.49 -2.55
CA LEU A 66 -6.13 3.37 -3.24
C LEU A 66 -6.72 2.41 -2.22
N GLU A 67 -7.95 2.02 -2.45
CA GLU A 67 -8.62 1.00 -1.65
C GLU A 67 -8.58 -0.32 -2.41
N ILE A 68 -8.13 -1.38 -1.75
CA ILE A 68 -8.01 -2.70 -2.35
C ILE A 68 -8.75 -3.71 -1.47
N PRO A 69 -9.76 -4.40 -1.99
CA PRO A 69 -10.43 -5.45 -1.23
C PRO A 69 -9.52 -6.67 -1.08
N TYR A 70 -9.68 -7.39 0.02
CA TYR A 70 -8.84 -8.57 0.29
C TYR A 70 -8.96 -9.62 -0.82
N GLU A 71 -10.10 -9.73 -1.44
CA GLU A 71 -10.30 -10.69 -2.53
C GLU A 71 -9.43 -10.39 -3.76
N ASN A 72 -9.04 -9.14 -3.93
CA ASN A 72 -8.16 -8.72 -5.02
C ASN A 72 -6.68 -8.77 -4.62
N ILE A 73 -6.40 -9.03 -3.37
CA ILE A 73 -5.02 -9.13 -2.88
C ILE A 73 -4.58 -10.58 -3.00
N LYS A 74 -3.60 -10.82 -3.87
CA LYS A 74 -3.00 -12.13 -3.98
C LYS A 74 -1.98 -12.35 -2.88
N GLU A 75 -1.21 -11.32 -2.58
CA GLU A 75 -0.17 -11.39 -1.57
C GLU A 75 0.13 -9.99 -1.03
N ALA A 76 0.40 -9.89 0.25
CA ALA A 76 0.80 -8.63 0.85
C ALA A 76 1.94 -8.90 1.82
N ILE A 77 2.98 -8.10 1.72
CA ILE A 77 4.20 -8.25 2.52
C ILE A 77 4.51 -6.94 3.19
N VAL A 78 4.85 -7.00 4.48
CA VAL A 78 5.30 -5.82 5.20
C VAL A 78 6.76 -5.55 4.83
N ILE A 79 7.03 -4.34 4.38
CA ILE A 79 8.39 -3.92 4.06
C ILE A 79 8.98 -3.27 5.30
N ILE A 80 10.06 -3.85 5.77
CA ILE A 80 10.76 -3.30 6.93
C ILE A 80 11.87 -2.40 6.39
N SER A 81 11.79 -1.13 6.80
CA SER A 81 12.77 -0.14 6.43
C SER A 81 13.68 0.15 7.62
N PHE A 82 14.95 0.18 7.39
CA PHE A 82 15.94 0.50 8.39
C PHE A 82 16.53 1.89 8.16
#